data_cd5f995c8a9689289c7481bdf1c2c5ad
#
_entry.id   cd5f995c8a9689289c7481bdf1c2c5ad
#
_cell.length_a   1.000
_cell.length_b   1.000
_cell.length_c   1.000
_cell.angle_alpha   90.00
_cell.angle_beta   90.00
_cell.angle_gamma   90.00
#
_symmetry.space_group_name_H-M   'P 1'
#
loop_
_entity.id
_entity.type
_entity.pdbx_description
1 polymer ?
#
loop_
_entity_poly.entity_id
_entity_poly.type
_entity_poly.pdbx_seq_one_letter_code
_entity_poly.pdbx_strand_id
1 'polypeptide(L)'
;MIVADLALLPGGWARDVRVTLRGDRIAAVEEGARPRPDDARVGALLPAPSNLHSHGFQRAMAGMTERRSAGRDSFWTWRETMYRFAARLAPDQVEAIAALAFMEMQ
;
A
#
# COMPACT_ATOMS: atom_id res chain seq x y z
N MET A 1 6.83 17.96 -9.67
CA MET A 1 7.82 16.91 -9.92
C MET A 1 8.23 16.30 -8.60
N ILE A 2 8.75 15.07 -8.58
CA ILE A 2 9.24 14.41 -7.36
C ILE A 2 10.74 14.25 -7.49
N VAL A 3 11.49 14.56 -6.43
CA VAL A 3 12.94 14.27 -6.35
C VAL A 3 13.17 13.38 -5.14
N ALA A 4 13.81 12.24 -5.39
CA ALA A 4 14.15 11.25 -4.37
C ALA A 4 15.66 11.24 -4.13
N ASP A 5 16.09 11.18 -2.87
CA ASP A 5 17.50 10.97 -2.52
C ASP A 5 17.96 9.57 -2.95
N LEU A 6 17.04 8.60 -2.96
CA LEU A 6 17.26 7.22 -3.41
C LEU A 6 16.01 6.71 -4.12
N ALA A 7 16.15 6.07 -5.28
CA ALA A 7 15.04 5.45 -6.00
C ALA A 7 15.41 4.05 -6.50
N LEU A 8 14.44 3.13 -6.46
CA LEU A 8 14.58 1.81 -7.07
C LEU A 8 14.08 1.89 -8.52
N LEU A 9 15.00 1.83 -9.47
CA LEU A 9 14.74 1.83 -10.90
C LEU A 9 14.91 0.40 -11.48
N PRO A 10 14.49 0.15 -12.71
CA PRO A 10 14.71 -1.17 -13.35
C PRO A 10 16.17 -1.64 -13.36
N GLY A 11 17.13 -0.71 -13.41
CA GLY A 11 18.57 -0.98 -13.34
C GLY A 11 19.14 -1.17 -11.94
N GLY A 12 18.30 -1.00 -10.88
CA GLY A 12 18.72 -1.06 -9.49
C GLY A 12 18.56 0.28 -8.76
N TRP A 13 19.21 0.43 -7.63
CA TRP A 13 19.15 1.64 -6.82
C TRP A 13 19.96 2.77 -7.45
N ALA A 14 19.32 3.93 -7.60
CA ALA A 14 19.92 5.16 -8.09
C ALA A 14 19.75 6.30 -7.08
N ARG A 15 20.68 7.27 -7.08
CA ARG A 15 20.65 8.45 -6.21
C ARG A 15 20.21 9.70 -6.97
N ASP A 16 19.62 10.63 -6.21
CA ASP A 16 19.25 11.96 -6.71
C ASP A 16 18.38 11.85 -7.97
N VAL A 17 17.29 11.10 -7.87
CA VAL A 17 16.41 10.79 -9.00
C VAL A 17 15.24 11.75 -9.05
N ARG A 18 15.06 12.44 -10.19
CA ARG A 18 13.85 13.22 -10.47
C ARG A 18 12.89 12.41 -11.31
N VAL A 19 11.63 12.36 -10.86
CA VAL A 19 10.50 11.82 -11.61
C VAL A 19 9.59 12.97 -12.04
N THR A 20 9.43 13.14 -13.35
CA THR A 20 8.51 14.10 -13.95
C THR A 20 7.19 13.43 -14.27
N LEU A 21 6.10 13.99 -13.75
CA LEU A 21 4.74 13.52 -14.04
C LEU A 21 4.07 14.43 -15.07
N ARG A 22 3.28 13.84 -15.95
CA ARG A 22 2.36 14.53 -16.86
C ARG A 22 0.98 13.87 -16.71
N GLY A 23 0.10 14.54 -15.96
CA GLY A 23 -1.15 13.95 -15.52
C GLY A 23 -0.88 12.75 -14.60
N ASP A 24 -1.44 11.61 -14.95
CA ASP A 24 -1.33 10.33 -14.23
C ASP A 24 -0.14 9.46 -14.68
N ARG A 25 0.76 9.99 -15.55
CA ARG A 25 1.85 9.21 -16.13
C ARG A 25 3.22 9.77 -15.77
N ILE A 26 4.17 8.87 -15.63
CA ILE A 26 5.60 9.20 -15.57
C ILE A 26 6.05 9.59 -16.97
N ALA A 27 6.46 10.84 -17.14
CA ALA A 27 6.91 11.38 -18.42
C ALA A 27 8.43 11.26 -18.59
N ALA A 28 9.21 11.37 -17.49
CA ALA A 28 10.66 11.23 -17.51
C ALA A 28 11.19 10.80 -16.15
N VAL A 29 12.33 10.12 -16.17
CA VAL A 29 13.13 9.75 -14.99
C VAL A 29 14.56 10.20 -15.27
N GLU A 30 15.13 11.02 -14.38
CA GLU A 30 16.49 11.58 -14.51
C GLU A 30 17.30 11.22 -13.27
N GLU A 31 18.43 10.55 -13.44
CA GLU A 31 19.37 10.26 -12.36
C GLU A 31 20.36 11.43 -12.17
N GLY A 32 20.88 11.63 -10.96
CA GLY A 32 21.81 12.70 -10.63
C GLY A 32 21.18 14.11 -10.71
N ALA A 33 19.85 14.20 -10.57
CA ALA A 33 19.13 15.45 -10.70
C ALA A 33 19.30 16.35 -9.48
N ARG A 34 19.63 17.61 -9.68
CA ARG A 34 19.66 18.59 -8.59
C ARG A 34 18.25 19.03 -8.22
N PRO A 35 17.86 19.01 -6.92
CA PRO A 35 16.57 19.50 -6.47
C PRO A 35 16.30 20.95 -6.89
N ARG A 36 15.06 21.25 -7.26
CA ARG A 36 14.54 22.60 -7.55
C ARG A 36 13.57 23.04 -6.45
N PRO A 37 13.31 24.34 -6.28
CA PRO A 37 12.43 24.85 -5.22
C PRO A 37 11.03 24.22 -5.23
N ASP A 38 10.47 23.93 -6.41
CA ASP A 38 9.12 23.41 -6.59
C ASP A 38 9.04 21.87 -6.65
N ASP A 39 10.14 21.16 -6.42
CA ASP A 39 10.16 19.71 -6.39
C ASP A 39 9.63 19.19 -5.03
N ALA A 40 8.70 18.24 -5.06
CA ALA A 40 8.37 17.46 -3.88
C ALA A 40 9.55 16.53 -3.55
N ARG A 41 10.11 16.64 -2.34
CA ARG A 41 11.28 15.87 -1.93
C ARG A 41 10.88 14.66 -1.08
N VAL A 42 11.45 13.50 -1.42
CA VAL A 42 11.27 12.25 -0.68
C VAL A 42 12.62 11.57 -0.45
N GLY A 43 12.78 10.91 0.70
CA GLY A 43 14.03 10.20 1.01
C GLY A 43 14.20 8.94 0.15
N ALA A 44 13.14 8.16 -0.05
CA ALA A 44 13.16 6.97 -0.88
C ALA A 44 11.92 6.89 -1.77
N LEU A 45 12.10 6.45 -3.00
CA LEU A 45 11.04 6.22 -3.97
C LEU A 45 11.13 4.79 -4.51
N LEU A 46 10.03 4.06 -4.41
CA LEU A 46 9.90 2.71 -4.94
C LEU A 46 8.72 2.66 -5.92
N PRO A 47 8.79 1.81 -6.95
CA PRO A 47 7.61 1.49 -7.75
C PRO A 47 6.53 0.90 -6.85
N ALA A 48 5.30 1.39 -6.96
CA ALA A 48 4.19 0.80 -6.25
C ALA A 48 3.94 -0.63 -6.78
N PRO A 49 3.79 -1.62 -5.89
CA PRO A 49 3.41 -2.96 -6.33
C PRO A 49 1.99 -2.95 -6.88
N SER A 50 1.76 -3.65 -7.99
CA SER A 50 0.40 -3.83 -8.50
C SER A 50 -0.39 -4.73 -7.55
N ASN A 51 -1.54 -4.25 -7.09
CA ASN A 51 -2.44 -5.06 -6.30
C ASN A 51 -3.43 -5.79 -7.20
N LEU A 52 -3.18 -7.09 -7.44
CA LEU A 52 -4.02 -7.95 -8.27
C LEU A 52 -4.93 -8.87 -7.44
N HIS A 53 -4.79 -8.88 -6.12
CA HIS A 53 -5.59 -9.69 -5.21
C HIS A 53 -5.68 -9.01 -3.84
N SER A 54 -6.91 -8.75 -3.39
CA SER A 54 -7.16 -8.16 -2.09
C SER A 54 -8.45 -8.68 -1.47
N HIS A 55 -8.40 -8.96 -0.19
CA HIS A 55 -9.55 -9.31 0.64
C HIS A 55 -9.96 -8.08 1.45
N GLY A 56 -10.51 -7.06 0.80
CA GLY A 56 -10.78 -5.74 1.38
C GLY A 56 -11.50 -5.77 2.73
N PHE A 57 -12.50 -6.66 2.91
CA PHE A 57 -13.25 -6.77 4.17
C PHE A 57 -12.38 -7.14 5.38
N GLN A 58 -11.24 -7.83 5.17
CA GLN A 58 -10.32 -8.20 6.25
C GLN A 58 -9.63 -6.98 6.87
N ARG A 59 -9.64 -5.82 6.18
CA ARG A 59 -9.11 -4.58 6.74
C ARG A 59 -9.78 -4.19 8.06
N ALA A 60 -11.08 -4.48 8.20
CA ALA A 60 -11.82 -4.21 9.44
C ALA A 60 -11.58 -5.27 10.55
N MET A 61 -10.83 -6.32 10.27
CA MET A 61 -10.41 -7.28 11.29
C MET A 61 -9.13 -6.87 12.01
N ALA A 62 -8.55 -5.71 11.70
CA ALA A 62 -7.36 -5.19 12.36
C ALA A 62 -7.54 -5.17 13.89
N GLY A 63 -6.58 -5.73 14.62
CA GLY A 63 -6.64 -5.89 16.08
C GLY A 63 -7.41 -7.11 16.58
N MET A 64 -8.11 -7.85 15.72
CA MET A 64 -8.88 -9.04 16.11
C MET A 64 -8.05 -10.33 16.06
N THR A 65 -7.05 -10.38 15.20
CA THR A 65 -6.28 -11.59 14.88
C THR A 65 -4.79 -11.47 15.17
N GLU A 66 -4.31 -10.30 15.56
CA GLU A 66 -2.91 -10.05 15.87
C GLU A 66 -2.53 -10.37 17.34
N ARG A 67 -3.52 -10.72 18.15
CA ARG A 67 -3.28 -11.14 19.54
C ARG A 67 -3.25 -12.66 19.63
N ARG A 68 -2.20 -13.18 20.26
CA ARG A 68 -2.11 -14.61 20.57
C ARG A 68 -3.22 -15.00 21.54
N SER A 69 -3.98 -16.03 21.21
CA SER A 69 -4.97 -16.61 22.10
C SER A 69 -4.31 -17.50 23.17
N ALA A 70 -5.08 -17.95 24.15
CA ALA A 70 -4.58 -18.83 25.23
C ALA A 70 -4.14 -20.23 24.75
N GLY A 71 -4.39 -20.58 23.49
CA GLY A 71 -4.07 -21.86 22.87
C GLY A 71 -2.98 -21.77 21.79
N ARG A 72 -2.82 -22.84 21.01
CA ARG A 72 -2.02 -22.83 19.79
C ARG A 72 -2.83 -22.18 18.68
N ASP A 73 -2.41 -20.99 18.26
CA ASP A 73 -2.96 -20.34 17.09
C ASP A 73 -2.53 -21.09 15.83
N SER A 74 -3.45 -21.20 14.88
CA SER A 74 -3.26 -21.86 13.61
C SER A 74 -4.05 -21.14 12.52
N PHE A 75 -3.79 -21.48 11.27
CA PHE A 75 -4.63 -21.02 10.15
C PHE A 75 -6.12 -21.30 10.39
N TRP A 76 -6.47 -22.41 11.03
CA TRP A 76 -7.87 -22.80 11.25
C TRP A 76 -8.56 -21.91 12.28
N THR A 77 -7.88 -21.53 13.37
CA THR A 77 -8.44 -20.61 14.38
C THR A 77 -8.63 -19.21 13.80
N TRP A 78 -7.69 -18.74 12.99
CA TRP A 78 -7.82 -17.51 12.24
C TRP A 78 -9.00 -17.55 11.26
N ARG A 79 -9.14 -18.64 10.49
CA ARG A 79 -10.20 -18.84 9.52
C ARG A 79 -11.60 -18.81 10.16
N GLU A 80 -11.77 -19.45 11.30
CA GLU A 80 -13.05 -19.42 12.03
C GLU A 80 -13.41 -17.99 12.48
N THR A 81 -12.45 -17.23 12.95
CA THR A 81 -12.65 -15.83 13.33
C THR A 81 -13.05 -14.99 12.11
N MET A 82 -12.39 -15.19 10.99
CA MET A 82 -12.69 -14.50 9.73
C MET A 82 -14.11 -14.80 9.25
N TYR A 83 -14.55 -16.06 9.24
CA TYR A 83 -15.89 -16.42 8.81
C TYR A 83 -16.97 -15.88 9.75
N ARG A 84 -16.76 -15.96 11.06
CA ARG A 84 -17.68 -15.35 12.04
C ARG A 84 -17.81 -13.83 11.88
N PHE A 85 -16.72 -13.18 11.53
CA PHE A 85 -16.72 -11.75 11.23
C PHE A 85 -17.49 -11.47 9.92
N ALA A 86 -17.13 -12.15 8.82
CA ALA A 86 -17.76 -11.97 7.52
C ALA A 86 -19.28 -12.21 7.55
N ALA A 87 -19.74 -13.21 8.30
CA ALA A 87 -21.16 -13.54 8.43
C ALA A 87 -22.01 -12.45 9.13
N ARG A 88 -21.36 -11.47 9.76
CA ARG A 88 -22.04 -10.35 10.46
C ARG A 88 -22.02 -9.04 9.67
N LEU A 89 -21.33 -9.01 8.54
CA LEU A 89 -21.22 -7.79 7.73
C LEU A 89 -22.48 -7.60 6.88
N ALA A 90 -23.05 -6.42 6.95
CA ALA A 90 -24.06 -5.96 6.01
C ALA A 90 -23.40 -5.39 4.75
N PRO A 91 -24.11 -5.32 3.60
CA PRO A 91 -23.55 -4.87 2.33
C PRO A 91 -22.93 -3.46 2.39
N ASP A 92 -23.58 -2.52 3.07
CA ASP A 92 -23.10 -1.15 3.29
C ASP A 92 -21.79 -1.11 4.10
N GLN A 93 -21.64 -2.01 5.07
CA GLN A 93 -20.41 -2.15 5.84
C GLN A 93 -19.27 -2.70 4.98
N VAL A 94 -19.56 -3.68 4.10
CA VAL A 94 -18.57 -4.22 3.15
C VAL A 94 -18.10 -3.11 2.21
N GLU A 95 -19.01 -2.29 1.69
CA GLU A 95 -18.69 -1.17 0.82
C GLU A 95 -17.79 -0.15 1.53
N ALA A 96 -18.14 0.27 2.75
CA ALA A 96 -17.36 1.23 3.52
C ALA A 96 -15.95 0.72 3.85
N ILE A 97 -15.82 -0.56 4.25
CA ILE A 97 -14.54 -1.19 4.54
C ILE A 97 -13.68 -1.29 3.28
N ALA A 98 -14.27 -1.69 2.15
CA ALA A 98 -13.58 -1.79 0.88
C ALA A 98 -13.10 -0.42 0.39
N ALA A 99 -13.95 0.61 0.51
CA ALA A 99 -13.57 1.99 0.17
C ALA A 99 -12.34 2.46 0.97
N LEU A 100 -12.31 2.21 2.29
CA LEU A 100 -11.17 2.51 3.13
C LEU A 100 -9.92 1.74 2.68
N ALA A 101 -10.03 0.43 2.47
CA ALA A 101 -8.91 -0.40 2.07
C ALA A 101 -8.31 0.04 0.73
N PHE A 102 -9.15 0.36 -0.25
CA PHE A 102 -8.69 0.83 -1.57
C PHE A 102 -8.14 2.26 -1.53
N MET A 103 -8.65 3.12 -0.67
CA MET A 103 -8.07 4.44 -0.45
C MET A 103 -6.65 4.35 0.15
N GLU A 104 -6.42 3.42 1.07
CA GLU A 104 -5.09 3.19 1.67
C GLU A 104 -4.08 2.60 0.67
N MET A 105 -4.53 2.05 -0.45
CA MET A 105 -3.70 1.46 -1.50
C MET A 105 -3.32 2.46 -2.62
N GLN A 106 -3.85 3.68 -2.62
CA GLN A 106 -3.54 4.73 -3.58
C GLN A 106 -2.32 5.53 -3.16
#